data_b64b9feee41838284e028085d5f6a0c8
#
_entry.id   b64b9feee41838284e028085d5f6a0c8
#
_cell.length_a   1.000
_cell.length_b   1.000
_cell.length_c   1.000
_cell.angle_alpha   90.00
_cell.angle_beta   90.00
_cell.angle_gamma   90.00
#
_symmetry.space_group_name_H-M   'P 1'
#
loop_
_entity.id
_entity.type
_entity.pdbx_description
1 polymer ?
#
loop_
_entity_poly.entity_id
_entity_poly.type
_entity_poly.pdbx_seq_one_letter_code
_entity_poly.pdbx_strand_id
1 'polypeptide(L)'
;MAAEGPMGGSPPSRSKRADAQRNRETVLTAAAEVFVTSGVDAPIRQIAARAGVGMATIYRHFPTRADLVTAVYEHQIEACAEAGPSLLAGADSPFDALRQWIDLFVDFLVTKHGLADALQSDSDRFAALHAYFLDRLLPVCTQLLDAAVAAGDIRPGTQPYELTRGIGNLCVGRDNDPRYDPRRLIALLLQGLERPRTP
;
A
#
# COMPACT_ATOMS: atom_id res chain seq x y z
N MET A 1 -6.83 33.12 50.80
CA MET A 1 -7.12 32.97 49.35
C MET A 1 -5.87 32.35 48.71
N ALA A 2 -5.87 31.05 48.51
CA ALA A 2 -4.78 30.34 47.85
C ALA A 2 -5.25 30.05 46.41
N ALA A 3 -4.46 30.53 45.42
CA ALA A 3 -4.69 30.27 43.99
C ALA A 3 -4.04 28.93 43.64
N GLU A 4 -4.85 27.95 43.28
CA GLU A 4 -4.37 26.71 42.65
C GLU A 4 -3.99 27.00 41.19
N GLY A 5 -2.70 26.79 40.87
CA GLY A 5 -2.18 26.89 39.54
C GLY A 5 -2.52 25.63 38.73
N PRO A 6 -2.58 25.69 37.35
CA PRO A 6 -2.95 24.58 36.51
C PRO A 6 -1.86 23.51 36.50
N MET A 7 -2.24 22.25 36.76
CA MET A 7 -1.37 21.08 36.64
C MET A 7 -1.01 20.85 35.19
N GLY A 8 0.20 21.20 34.83
CA GLY A 8 0.83 20.89 33.56
C GLY A 8 1.12 19.40 33.44
N GLY A 9 0.37 18.69 32.62
CA GLY A 9 0.69 17.30 32.26
C GLY A 9 2.02 17.25 31.51
N SER A 10 3.02 16.55 32.03
CA SER A 10 4.31 16.32 31.39
C SER A 10 4.10 15.59 30.04
N PRO A 11 4.82 15.97 28.97
CA PRO A 11 4.71 15.30 27.68
C PRO A 11 5.11 13.82 27.82
N PRO A 12 4.45 12.89 27.07
CA PRO A 12 4.74 11.47 27.16
C PRO A 12 6.20 11.19 26.84
N SER A 13 6.86 10.31 27.64
CA SER A 13 8.24 9.93 27.47
C SER A 13 8.52 9.34 26.08
N ARG A 14 9.75 9.47 25.56
CA ARG A 14 10.19 8.96 24.25
C ARG A 14 9.84 7.48 24.05
N SER A 15 9.91 6.66 25.09
CA SER A 15 9.53 5.25 25.11
C SER A 15 8.02 5.07 24.85
N LYS A 16 7.16 5.82 25.52
CA LYS A 16 5.69 5.71 25.31
C LYS A 16 5.24 6.10 23.90
N ARG A 17 5.93 7.04 23.25
CA ARG A 17 5.65 7.41 21.85
C ARG A 17 6.08 6.29 20.90
N ALA A 18 7.24 5.70 21.12
CA ALA A 18 7.73 4.57 20.30
C ALA A 18 6.84 3.33 20.45
N ASP A 19 6.33 3.05 21.68
CA ASP A 19 5.38 1.95 21.91
C ASP A 19 4.03 2.21 21.22
N ALA A 20 3.52 3.45 21.27
CA ALA A 20 2.29 3.83 20.60
C ALA A 20 2.42 3.72 19.07
N GLN A 21 3.58 4.09 18.51
CA GLN A 21 3.85 3.97 17.08
C GLN A 21 3.93 2.50 16.65
N ARG A 22 4.66 1.65 17.38
CA ARG A 22 4.71 0.19 17.11
C ARG A 22 3.33 -0.45 17.18
N ASN A 23 2.52 -0.09 18.17
CA ASN A 23 1.15 -0.59 18.28
C ASN A 23 0.28 -0.16 17.09
N ARG A 24 0.45 1.10 16.62
CA ARG A 24 -0.25 1.60 15.43
C ARG A 24 0.12 0.79 14.20
N GLU A 25 1.40 0.54 13.95
CA GLU A 25 1.90 -0.25 12.84
C GLU A 25 1.40 -1.70 12.88
N THR A 26 1.43 -2.33 14.07
CA THR A 26 0.89 -3.68 14.27
C THR A 26 -0.61 -3.76 13.94
N VAL A 27 -1.39 -2.75 14.32
CA VAL A 27 -2.82 -2.68 13.98
C VAL A 27 -3.02 -2.51 12.48
N LEU A 28 -2.24 -1.67 11.80
CA LEU A 28 -2.35 -1.43 10.36
C LEU A 28 -2.01 -2.68 9.55
N THR A 29 -0.93 -3.39 9.92
CA THR A 29 -0.56 -4.66 9.29
C THR A 29 -1.65 -5.72 9.48
N ALA A 30 -2.14 -5.91 10.70
CA ALA A 30 -3.22 -6.85 10.97
C ALA A 30 -4.53 -6.50 10.25
N ALA A 31 -4.85 -5.20 10.15
CA ALA A 31 -6.03 -4.73 9.42
C ALA A 31 -5.90 -4.99 7.92
N ALA A 32 -4.72 -4.78 7.33
CA ALA A 32 -4.47 -5.08 5.92
C ALA A 32 -4.71 -6.57 5.62
N GLU A 33 -4.18 -7.49 6.44
CA GLU A 33 -4.40 -8.94 6.28
C GLU A 33 -5.87 -9.34 6.40
N VAL A 34 -6.59 -8.74 7.36
CA VAL A 34 -8.03 -8.98 7.55
C VAL A 34 -8.83 -8.44 6.37
N PHE A 35 -8.47 -7.29 5.83
CA PHE A 35 -9.15 -6.70 4.66
C PHE A 35 -8.98 -7.55 3.39
N VAL A 36 -7.81 -8.18 3.20
CA VAL A 36 -7.59 -9.13 2.09
C VAL A 36 -8.54 -10.33 2.18
N THR A 37 -8.74 -10.86 3.38
CA THR A 37 -9.47 -12.14 3.57
C THR A 37 -10.97 -11.95 3.80
N SER A 38 -11.37 -10.85 4.43
CA SER A 38 -12.74 -10.62 4.91
C SER A 38 -13.37 -9.32 4.41
N GLY A 39 -12.66 -8.58 3.55
CA GLY A 39 -13.10 -7.29 3.03
C GLY A 39 -12.96 -6.14 4.03
N VAL A 40 -13.10 -4.92 3.51
CA VAL A 40 -12.95 -3.69 4.31
C VAL A 40 -14.03 -3.54 5.38
N ASP A 41 -15.14 -4.26 5.30
CA ASP A 41 -16.24 -4.27 6.28
C ASP A 41 -16.07 -5.30 7.41
N ALA A 42 -14.95 -6.02 7.42
CA ALA A 42 -14.63 -6.99 8.47
C ALA A 42 -14.79 -6.37 9.89
N PRO A 43 -15.36 -7.08 10.86
CA PRO A 43 -15.56 -6.55 12.21
C PRO A 43 -14.26 -6.16 12.89
N ILE A 44 -14.22 -5.01 13.58
CA ILE A 44 -13.04 -4.51 14.32
C ILE A 44 -12.48 -5.55 15.30
N ARG A 45 -13.35 -6.42 15.88
CA ARG A 45 -12.91 -7.50 16.76
C ARG A 45 -11.96 -8.50 16.09
N GLN A 46 -12.08 -8.73 14.77
CA GLN A 46 -11.16 -9.61 14.03
C GLN A 46 -9.79 -8.96 13.93
N ILE A 47 -9.76 -7.65 13.63
CA ILE A 47 -8.52 -6.88 13.57
C ILE A 47 -7.85 -6.83 14.95
N ALA A 48 -8.63 -6.58 16.01
CA ALA A 48 -8.13 -6.56 17.39
C ALA A 48 -7.51 -7.90 17.79
N ALA A 49 -8.20 -9.01 17.48
CA ALA A 49 -7.71 -10.36 17.73
C ALA A 49 -6.42 -10.66 16.95
N ARG A 50 -6.37 -10.27 15.66
CA ARG A 50 -5.19 -10.48 14.80
C ARG A 50 -3.99 -9.65 15.25
N ALA A 51 -4.22 -8.41 15.68
CA ALA A 51 -3.18 -7.50 16.18
C ALA A 51 -2.74 -7.78 17.63
N GLY A 52 -3.47 -8.62 18.37
CA GLY A 52 -3.19 -8.87 19.78
C GLY A 52 -3.46 -7.67 20.70
N VAL A 53 -4.38 -6.77 20.31
CA VAL A 53 -4.72 -5.56 21.07
C VAL A 53 -6.21 -5.49 21.42
N GLY A 54 -6.56 -4.66 22.42
CA GLY A 54 -7.97 -4.39 22.73
C GLY A 54 -8.62 -3.47 21.68
N MET A 55 -9.93 -3.66 21.43
CA MET A 55 -10.71 -2.78 20.53
C MET A 55 -10.61 -1.29 20.91
N ALA A 56 -10.56 -0.97 22.21
CA ALA A 56 -10.38 0.40 22.70
C ALA A 56 -9.06 1.03 22.25
N THR A 57 -8.02 0.23 22.04
CA THR A 57 -6.75 0.69 21.49
C THR A 57 -6.90 1.08 20.01
N ILE A 58 -7.63 0.30 19.23
CA ILE A 58 -7.90 0.62 17.82
C ILE A 58 -8.69 1.92 17.72
N TYR A 59 -9.80 2.06 18.45
CA TYR A 59 -10.63 3.27 18.41
C TYR A 59 -9.92 4.54 18.92
N ARG A 60 -8.90 4.38 19.76
CA ARG A 60 -8.08 5.52 20.21
C ARG A 60 -7.19 6.05 19.08
N HIS A 61 -6.68 5.17 18.22
CA HIS A 61 -5.86 5.56 17.07
C HIS A 61 -6.68 5.89 15.83
N PHE A 62 -7.82 5.24 15.65
CA PHE A 62 -8.69 5.33 14.49
C PHE A 62 -10.14 5.45 14.95
N PRO A 63 -10.61 6.68 15.25
CA PRO A 63 -11.94 6.93 15.82
C PRO A 63 -13.08 6.41 14.96
N THR A 64 -12.92 6.46 13.62
CA THR A 64 -13.91 5.95 12.67
C THR A 64 -13.36 4.81 11.83
N ARG A 65 -14.27 4.06 11.20
CA ARG A 65 -13.91 3.04 10.21
C ARG A 65 -13.15 3.64 9.04
N ALA A 66 -13.60 4.78 8.54
CA ALA A 66 -12.97 5.49 7.43
C ALA A 66 -11.52 5.90 7.77
N ASP A 67 -11.25 6.33 9.02
CA ASP A 67 -9.88 6.66 9.46
C ASP A 67 -8.98 5.43 9.45
N LEU A 68 -9.48 4.27 9.91
CA LEU A 68 -8.72 3.03 9.88
C LEU A 68 -8.44 2.58 8.44
N VAL A 69 -9.45 2.58 7.59
CA VAL A 69 -9.33 2.21 6.17
C VAL A 69 -8.31 3.12 5.48
N THR A 70 -8.44 4.43 5.59
CA THR A 70 -7.49 5.39 5.01
C THR A 70 -6.07 5.12 5.49
N ALA A 71 -5.87 4.96 6.80
CA ALA A 71 -4.55 4.72 7.38
C ALA A 71 -3.93 3.38 6.94
N VAL A 72 -4.73 2.34 6.73
CA VAL A 72 -4.26 1.05 6.17
C VAL A 72 -3.76 1.23 4.75
N TYR A 73 -4.48 1.99 3.92
CA TYR A 73 -4.04 2.24 2.55
C TYR A 73 -2.78 3.09 2.48
N GLU A 74 -2.69 4.16 3.27
CA GLU A 74 -1.47 4.97 3.38
C GLU A 74 -0.28 4.10 3.81
N HIS A 75 -0.46 3.24 4.80
CA HIS A 75 0.57 2.32 5.27
C HIS A 75 1.04 1.35 4.17
N GLN A 76 0.12 0.80 3.38
CA GLN A 76 0.45 -0.10 2.27
C GLN A 76 1.14 0.63 1.11
N ILE A 77 0.72 1.87 0.81
CA ILE A 77 1.37 2.73 -0.19
C ILE A 77 2.82 2.98 0.24
N GLU A 78 3.07 3.34 1.51
CA GLU A 78 4.43 3.54 2.02
C GLU A 78 5.27 2.27 1.96
N ALA A 79 4.72 1.14 2.38
CA ALA A 79 5.43 -0.15 2.30
C ALA A 79 5.84 -0.50 0.86
N CYS A 80 4.94 -0.25 -0.11
CA CYS A 80 5.23 -0.45 -1.53
C CYS A 80 6.30 0.53 -2.04
N ALA A 81 6.25 1.80 -1.60
CA ALA A 81 7.24 2.80 -1.97
C ALA A 81 8.64 2.48 -1.41
N GLU A 82 8.70 2.13 -0.14
CA GLU A 82 9.96 1.79 0.55
C GLU A 82 10.61 0.50 0.02
N ALA A 83 9.82 -0.42 -0.51
CA ALA A 83 10.34 -1.67 -1.08
C ALA A 83 11.19 -1.44 -2.35
N GLY A 84 10.88 -0.41 -3.17
CA GLY A 84 11.55 -0.19 -4.46
C GLY A 84 13.07 -0.12 -4.39
N PRO A 85 13.67 0.78 -3.59
CA PRO A 85 15.13 0.87 -3.45
C PRO A 85 15.76 -0.42 -2.92
N SER A 86 15.10 -1.11 -1.99
CA SER A 86 15.59 -2.38 -1.42
C SER A 86 15.60 -3.50 -2.45
N LEU A 87 14.56 -3.59 -3.27
CA LEU A 87 14.48 -4.54 -4.38
C LEU A 87 15.55 -4.25 -5.44
N LEU A 88 15.77 -2.98 -5.78
CA LEU A 88 16.78 -2.59 -6.75
C LEU A 88 18.19 -2.93 -6.28
N ALA A 89 18.45 -2.90 -4.98
CA ALA A 89 19.74 -3.26 -4.39
C ALA A 89 19.94 -4.79 -4.25
N GLY A 90 18.87 -5.58 -4.18
CA GLY A 90 18.93 -7.00 -3.84
C GLY A 90 18.55 -7.97 -4.96
N ALA A 91 17.92 -7.51 -6.05
CA ALA A 91 17.49 -8.37 -7.15
C ALA A 91 18.65 -8.73 -8.10
N ASP A 92 18.49 -9.81 -8.86
CA ASP A 92 19.48 -10.28 -9.83
C ASP A 92 19.66 -9.31 -11.01
N SER A 93 18.62 -8.56 -11.36
CA SER A 93 18.64 -7.50 -12.37
C SER A 93 17.65 -6.38 -12.01
N PRO A 94 17.83 -5.15 -12.56
CA PRO A 94 16.86 -4.09 -12.42
C PRO A 94 15.47 -4.44 -12.93
N PHE A 95 15.38 -5.28 -13.97
CA PHE A 95 14.08 -5.75 -14.46
C PHE A 95 13.43 -6.75 -13.50
N ASP A 96 14.21 -7.60 -12.83
CA ASP A 96 13.68 -8.48 -11.78
C ASP A 96 13.22 -7.68 -10.56
N ALA A 97 13.91 -6.60 -10.21
CA ALA A 97 13.46 -5.65 -9.18
C ALA A 97 12.10 -5.02 -9.57
N LEU A 98 11.94 -4.58 -10.82
CA LEU A 98 10.68 -4.03 -11.33
C LEU A 98 9.56 -5.07 -11.26
N ARG A 99 9.82 -6.33 -11.66
CA ARG A 99 8.83 -7.42 -11.59
C ARG A 99 8.37 -7.68 -10.17
N GLN A 100 9.31 -7.82 -9.23
CA GLN A 100 9.00 -8.04 -7.81
C GLN A 100 8.22 -6.86 -7.23
N TRP A 101 8.59 -5.62 -7.59
CA TRP A 101 7.85 -4.45 -7.15
C TRP A 101 6.43 -4.41 -7.71
N ILE A 102 6.24 -4.79 -8.98
CA ILE A 102 4.90 -4.88 -9.58
C ILE A 102 4.06 -5.96 -8.90
N ASP A 103 4.63 -7.08 -8.46
CA ASP A 103 3.90 -8.08 -7.68
C ASP A 103 3.38 -7.50 -6.35
N LEU A 104 4.20 -6.74 -5.62
CA LEU A 104 3.77 -6.01 -4.42
C LEU A 104 2.68 -4.97 -4.72
N PHE A 105 2.82 -4.27 -5.83
CA PHE A 105 1.84 -3.29 -6.29
C PHE A 105 0.49 -3.95 -6.64
N VAL A 106 0.51 -5.12 -7.27
CA VAL A 106 -0.70 -5.91 -7.55
C VAL A 106 -1.35 -6.40 -6.25
N ASP A 107 -0.57 -6.87 -5.28
CA ASP A 107 -1.08 -7.26 -3.95
C ASP A 107 -1.78 -6.08 -3.26
N PHE A 108 -1.19 -4.89 -3.33
CA PHE A 108 -1.83 -3.67 -2.84
C PHE A 108 -3.15 -3.37 -3.58
N LEU A 109 -3.16 -3.45 -4.93
CA LEU A 109 -4.37 -3.19 -5.72
C LEU A 109 -5.49 -4.18 -5.42
N VAL A 110 -5.16 -5.45 -5.19
CA VAL A 110 -6.13 -6.48 -4.79
C VAL A 110 -6.76 -6.15 -3.44
N THR A 111 -5.98 -5.65 -2.50
CA THR A 111 -6.48 -5.20 -1.18
C THR A 111 -7.38 -3.96 -1.31
N LYS A 112 -7.21 -3.17 -2.38
CA LYS A 112 -7.96 -1.94 -2.64
C LYS A 112 -9.43 -2.18 -3.04
N HIS A 113 -9.83 -3.41 -3.41
CA HIS A 113 -11.22 -3.72 -3.69
C HIS A 113 -12.07 -3.47 -2.44
N GLY A 114 -13.13 -2.66 -2.58
CA GLY A 114 -13.98 -2.20 -1.47
C GLY A 114 -13.56 -0.84 -0.86
N LEU A 115 -12.38 -0.29 -1.17
CA LEU A 115 -12.02 1.07 -0.72
C LEU A 115 -12.97 2.12 -1.26
N ALA A 116 -13.27 2.04 -2.58
CA ALA A 116 -14.20 2.94 -3.22
C ALA A 116 -15.56 2.91 -2.51
N ASP A 117 -16.05 1.70 -2.17
CA ASP A 117 -17.31 1.51 -1.47
C ASP A 117 -17.26 2.06 -0.03
N ALA A 118 -16.16 1.82 0.68
CA ALA A 118 -15.97 2.32 2.05
C ALA A 118 -15.83 3.84 2.13
N LEU A 119 -15.38 4.50 1.07
CA LEU A 119 -15.20 5.95 0.97
C LEU A 119 -16.19 6.63 0.00
N GLN A 120 -17.20 5.92 -0.51
CA GLN A 120 -18.19 6.46 -1.46
C GLN A 120 -18.88 7.75 -1.00
N SER A 121 -19.00 7.96 0.32
CA SER A 121 -19.59 9.16 0.89
C SER A 121 -18.60 10.33 1.07
N ASP A 122 -17.32 10.14 0.78
CA ASP A 122 -16.24 11.13 0.99
C ASP A 122 -15.33 11.21 -0.24
N SER A 123 -15.82 11.86 -1.29
CA SER A 123 -15.11 12.02 -2.57
C SER A 123 -13.77 12.76 -2.40
N ASP A 124 -13.70 13.72 -1.48
CA ASP A 124 -12.50 14.52 -1.27
C ASP A 124 -11.40 13.70 -0.61
N ARG A 125 -11.76 12.85 0.36
CA ARG A 125 -10.84 11.89 0.99
C ARG A 125 -10.32 10.87 -0.01
N PHE A 126 -11.19 10.36 -0.88
CA PHE A 126 -10.79 9.44 -1.94
C PHE A 126 -9.83 10.11 -2.94
N ALA A 127 -10.12 11.35 -3.37
CA ALA A 127 -9.26 12.10 -4.26
C ALA A 127 -7.88 12.39 -3.63
N ALA A 128 -7.84 12.80 -2.36
CA ALA A 128 -6.61 13.02 -1.63
C ALA A 128 -5.75 11.75 -1.51
N LEU A 129 -6.38 10.62 -1.19
CA LEU A 129 -5.69 9.33 -1.11
C LEU A 129 -5.17 8.86 -2.48
N HIS A 130 -5.91 9.14 -3.56
CA HIS A 130 -5.46 8.85 -4.92
C HIS A 130 -4.27 9.73 -5.34
N ALA A 131 -4.30 11.03 -5.00
CA ALA A 131 -3.17 11.93 -5.25
C ALA A 131 -1.92 11.46 -4.47
N TYR A 132 -2.08 11.12 -3.20
CA TYR A 132 -1.01 10.56 -2.37
C TYR A 132 -0.41 9.28 -2.97
N PHE A 133 -1.25 8.37 -3.45
CA PHE A 133 -0.82 7.17 -4.16
C PHE A 133 0.07 7.49 -5.37
N LEU A 134 -0.36 8.43 -6.22
CA LEU A 134 0.44 8.83 -7.39
C LEU A 134 1.77 9.46 -6.98
N ASP A 135 1.75 10.37 -6.01
CA ASP A 135 2.94 11.08 -5.52
C ASP A 135 3.98 10.15 -4.92
N ARG A 136 3.55 9.06 -4.29
CA ARG A 136 4.45 8.10 -3.64
C ARG A 136 4.95 6.99 -4.57
N LEU A 137 4.11 6.44 -5.44
CA LEU A 137 4.46 5.25 -6.22
C LEU A 137 5.02 5.57 -7.62
N LEU A 138 4.63 6.67 -8.25
CA LEU A 138 5.17 7.01 -9.57
C LEU A 138 6.69 7.24 -9.57
N PRO A 139 7.29 7.96 -8.60
CA PRO A 139 8.75 8.11 -8.55
C PRO A 139 9.49 6.76 -8.42
N VAL A 140 8.94 5.83 -7.66
CA VAL A 140 9.53 4.49 -7.50
C VAL A 140 9.45 3.69 -8.80
N CYS A 141 8.29 3.70 -9.45
CA CYS A 141 8.12 3.07 -10.76
C CYS A 141 9.08 3.66 -11.80
N THR A 142 9.25 5.00 -11.80
CA THR A 142 10.20 5.70 -12.67
C THR A 142 11.63 5.20 -12.43
N GLN A 143 12.07 5.18 -11.18
CA GLN A 143 13.42 4.73 -10.80
C GLN A 143 13.69 3.29 -11.27
N LEU A 144 12.75 2.38 -11.07
CA LEU A 144 12.87 0.97 -11.48
C LEU A 144 12.91 0.82 -13.01
N LEU A 145 12.04 1.54 -13.73
CA LEU A 145 12.03 1.55 -15.18
C LEU A 145 13.34 2.12 -15.76
N ASP A 146 13.80 3.26 -15.25
CA ASP A 146 15.05 3.89 -15.69
C ASP A 146 16.25 2.99 -15.46
N ALA A 147 16.32 2.31 -14.31
CA ALA A 147 17.37 1.35 -14.02
C ALA A 147 17.35 0.16 -14.99
N ALA A 148 16.16 -0.40 -15.29
CA ALA A 148 16.02 -1.51 -16.22
C ALA A 148 16.35 -1.11 -17.67
N VAL A 149 16.03 0.11 -18.08
CA VAL A 149 16.43 0.68 -19.38
C VAL A 149 17.95 0.88 -19.43
N ALA A 150 18.55 1.45 -18.38
CA ALA A 150 20.00 1.67 -18.30
C ALA A 150 20.80 0.37 -18.33
N ALA A 151 20.30 -0.70 -17.70
CA ALA A 151 20.86 -2.03 -17.76
C ALA A 151 20.69 -2.72 -19.14
N GLY A 152 19.83 -2.17 -19.99
CA GLY A 152 19.49 -2.78 -21.29
C GLY A 152 18.49 -3.93 -21.23
N ASP A 153 17.88 -4.17 -20.07
CA ASP A 153 16.93 -5.27 -19.86
C ASP A 153 15.62 -5.03 -20.62
N ILE A 154 15.16 -3.78 -20.67
CA ILE A 154 13.92 -3.38 -21.35
C ILE A 154 14.14 -2.27 -22.38
N ARG A 155 13.15 -2.08 -23.26
CA ARG A 155 13.16 -0.99 -24.25
C ARG A 155 12.77 0.33 -23.57
N PRO A 156 13.35 1.47 -23.99
CA PRO A 156 12.91 2.77 -23.52
C PRO A 156 11.52 3.12 -24.08
N GLY A 157 10.82 4.04 -23.40
CA GLY A 157 9.56 4.63 -23.88
C GLY A 157 8.33 4.27 -23.05
N THR A 158 8.41 3.27 -22.15
CA THR A 158 7.31 2.97 -21.22
C THR A 158 7.16 4.07 -20.18
N GLN A 159 5.98 4.69 -20.14
CA GLN A 159 5.69 5.73 -19.16
C GLN A 159 5.25 5.11 -17.82
N PRO A 160 5.80 5.55 -16.68
CA PRO A 160 5.46 5.00 -15.36
C PRO A 160 3.96 5.06 -15.05
N TYR A 161 3.30 6.17 -15.39
CA TYR A 161 1.86 6.34 -15.20
C TYR A 161 1.04 5.38 -16.07
N GLU A 162 1.42 5.20 -17.35
CA GLU A 162 0.73 4.29 -18.26
C GLU A 162 0.84 2.84 -17.78
N LEU A 163 2.03 2.43 -17.34
CA LEU A 163 2.27 1.09 -16.82
C LEU A 163 1.43 0.83 -15.56
N THR A 164 1.53 1.70 -14.56
CA THR A 164 0.78 1.54 -13.29
C THR A 164 -0.73 1.63 -13.50
N ARG A 165 -1.20 2.52 -14.38
CA ARG A 165 -2.62 2.64 -14.76
C ARG A 165 -3.12 1.41 -15.50
N GLY A 166 -2.33 0.88 -16.45
CA GLY A 166 -2.65 -0.33 -17.20
C GLY A 166 -2.78 -1.54 -16.28
N ILE A 167 -1.83 -1.73 -15.35
CA ILE A 167 -1.89 -2.78 -14.32
C ILE A 167 -3.14 -2.61 -13.45
N GLY A 168 -3.43 -1.38 -13.00
CA GLY A 168 -4.62 -1.09 -12.22
C GLY A 168 -5.91 -1.50 -12.94
N ASN A 169 -6.01 -1.19 -14.23
CA ASN A 169 -7.17 -1.57 -15.05
C ASN A 169 -7.31 -3.09 -15.23
N LEU A 170 -6.18 -3.82 -15.34
CA LEU A 170 -6.20 -5.29 -15.39
C LEU A 170 -6.66 -5.91 -14.07
N CYS A 171 -6.46 -5.25 -12.94
CA CYS A 171 -6.92 -5.74 -11.63
C CYS A 171 -8.42 -5.49 -11.39
N VAL A 172 -9.09 -4.63 -12.17
CA VAL A 172 -10.54 -4.38 -12.08
C VAL A 172 -11.32 -5.57 -12.65
N GLY A 173 -12.38 -6.00 -11.95
CA GLY A 173 -13.28 -7.07 -12.44
C GLY A 173 -12.84 -8.50 -12.07
N ARG A 174 -11.75 -8.67 -11.32
CA ARG A 174 -11.29 -9.97 -10.82
C ARG A 174 -12.37 -10.74 -10.06
N ASP A 175 -13.17 -10.04 -9.27
CA ASP A 175 -14.15 -10.67 -8.38
C ASP A 175 -15.38 -11.19 -9.11
N ASN A 176 -15.57 -10.86 -10.41
CA ASN A 176 -16.74 -11.19 -11.20
C ASN A 176 -16.53 -12.42 -12.12
N ASP A 177 -15.30 -12.86 -12.37
CA ASP A 177 -15.01 -14.02 -13.22
C ASP A 177 -13.81 -14.82 -12.68
N PRO A 178 -14.05 -16.03 -12.11
CA PRO A 178 -12.99 -16.88 -11.57
C PRO A 178 -12.02 -17.42 -12.65
N ARG A 179 -12.34 -17.27 -13.93
CA ARG A 179 -11.45 -17.64 -15.06
C ARG A 179 -10.47 -16.53 -15.41
N TYR A 180 -10.69 -15.31 -14.87
CA TYR A 180 -9.85 -14.16 -15.12
C TYR A 180 -8.70 -14.09 -14.11
N ASP A 181 -7.46 -14.17 -14.59
CA ASP A 181 -6.25 -14.02 -13.78
C ASP A 181 -5.45 -12.79 -14.24
N PRO A 182 -5.56 -11.66 -13.52
CA PRO A 182 -4.82 -10.45 -13.86
C PRO A 182 -3.31 -10.64 -13.79
N ARG A 183 -2.79 -11.47 -12.88
CA ARG A 183 -1.35 -11.70 -12.74
C ARG A 183 -0.75 -12.33 -13.99
N ARG A 184 -1.48 -13.25 -14.62
CA ARG A 184 -1.04 -13.86 -15.89
C ARG A 184 -0.93 -12.81 -16.99
N LEU A 185 -1.91 -11.90 -17.09
CA LEU A 185 -1.89 -10.84 -18.10
C LEU A 185 -0.79 -9.82 -17.82
N ILE A 186 -0.57 -9.47 -16.55
CA ILE A 186 0.51 -8.57 -16.12
C ILE A 186 1.87 -9.21 -16.44
N ALA A 187 2.06 -10.51 -16.19
CA ALA A 187 3.28 -11.21 -16.55
C ALA A 187 3.55 -11.15 -18.06
N LEU A 188 2.52 -11.35 -18.90
CA LEU A 188 2.64 -11.21 -20.37
C LEU A 188 2.98 -9.76 -20.77
N LEU A 189 2.39 -8.75 -20.12
CA LEU A 189 2.70 -7.34 -20.34
C LEU A 189 4.17 -7.07 -20.05
N LEU A 190 4.68 -7.54 -18.91
CA LEU A 190 6.09 -7.35 -18.51
C LEU A 190 7.05 -8.07 -19.43
N GLN A 191 6.75 -9.30 -19.87
CA GLN A 191 7.53 -10.01 -20.87
C GLN A 191 7.61 -9.22 -22.18
N GLY A 192 6.55 -8.50 -22.56
CA GLY A 192 6.54 -7.63 -23.74
C GLY A 192 7.48 -6.44 -23.64
N LEU A 193 7.88 -6.01 -22.45
CA LEU A 193 8.87 -4.95 -22.23
C LEU A 193 10.30 -5.46 -22.39
N GLU A 194 10.54 -6.73 -22.09
CA GLU A 194 11.87 -7.33 -22.06
C GLU A 194 12.53 -7.28 -23.44
N ARG A 195 13.82 -6.98 -23.46
CA ARG A 195 14.60 -7.12 -24.69
C ARG A 195 14.95 -8.58 -24.91
N PRO A 196 14.79 -9.12 -26.13
CA PRO A 196 15.35 -10.43 -26.45
C PRO A 196 16.86 -10.39 -26.18
N ARG A 197 17.35 -11.28 -25.31
CA ARG A 197 18.80 -11.49 -25.17
C ARG A 197 19.29 -12.04 -26.50
N THR A 198 20.07 -11.23 -27.21
CA THR A 198 20.76 -11.73 -28.38
C THR A 198 21.80 -12.78 -27.93
N PRO A 199 21.82 -13.97 -28.49
CA PRO A 199 22.76 -15.02 -28.12
C PRO A 199 24.24 -14.62 -28.39
#